data_d8b4c3f110e0620137649b9dc6cb7e4b
#
_entry.id   d8b4c3f110e0620137649b9dc6cb7e4b
#
_cell.length_a   1.000
_cell.length_b   1.000
_cell.length_c   1.000
_cell.angle_alpha   90.00
_cell.angle_beta   90.00
_cell.angle_gamma   90.00
#
_symmetry.space_group_name_H-M   'P 1'
#
loop_
_entity.id
_entity.type
_entity.pdbx_description
1 polymer ?
#
loop_
_entity_poly.entity_id
_entity_poly.type
_entity_poly.pdbx_seq_one_letter_code
_entity_poly.pdbx_strand_id
1 'polypeptide(L)'
;MNITQCHNKELQADSVRSSIQVPAIQVSALTKSIPTATHRVDILRGIDLEIERGEFVAIMGPSGSGKSTLLGLLAGLDTPTSGRIVLDGEDITGLNEDRMALLRGRKVGFVFQSYHLLPTLTAEENVLLPYELTGGNGIDGPKRVRELLESVGLLDRRDHYPIQLSGGEQQRVALARAFMVRPPILLADEPTGNLDTQNGQHVLELLISLNQREGTTLVLVTHDAALSSRASRRITLRDGRIVSDERTE
;
A
#
# COMPACT_ATOMS: atom_id res chain seq x y z
N MET A 1 -45.87 -41.72 7.18
CA MET A 1 -44.40 -41.55 7.17
C MET A 1 -44.11 -40.20 6.56
N ASN A 2 -43.57 -39.30 7.36
CA ASN A 2 -43.52 -37.85 7.12
C ASN A 2 -42.44 -37.45 6.13
N ILE A 3 -42.85 -36.84 5.01
CA ILE A 3 -41.99 -36.22 3.96
C ILE A 3 -41.39 -34.90 4.45
N THR A 4 -41.71 -34.40 5.64
CA THR A 4 -41.32 -33.09 6.16
C THR A 4 -39.97 -33.08 6.88
N GLN A 5 -39.31 -34.22 7.08
CA GLN A 5 -38.01 -34.30 7.80
C GLN A 5 -36.78 -34.30 6.90
N CYS A 6 -36.91 -34.50 5.58
CA CYS A 6 -35.76 -34.42 4.65
C CYS A 6 -35.41 -33.01 4.19
N HIS A 7 -36.38 -32.08 4.23
CA HIS A 7 -36.16 -30.69 3.70
C HIS A 7 -35.42 -29.77 4.66
N ASN A 8 -35.32 -30.14 5.94
CA ASN A 8 -34.64 -29.30 6.97
C ASN A 8 -33.17 -29.63 7.18
N LYS A 9 -32.63 -30.68 6.54
CA LYS A 9 -31.19 -30.97 6.62
C LYS A 9 -30.37 -30.35 5.49
N GLU A 10 -30.97 -30.01 4.37
CA GLU A 10 -30.28 -29.32 3.26
C GLU A 10 -30.16 -27.81 3.47
N LEU A 11 -31.08 -27.21 4.24
CA LEU A 11 -31.03 -25.78 4.58
C LEU A 11 -30.02 -25.41 5.69
N GLN A 12 -29.48 -26.40 6.42
CA GLN A 12 -28.44 -26.17 7.43
C GLN A 12 -27.00 -26.40 6.91
N ALA A 13 -26.82 -26.96 5.73
CA ALA A 13 -25.50 -27.17 5.12
C ALA A 13 -24.96 -25.95 4.36
N ASP A 14 -25.83 -24.99 4.02
CA ASP A 14 -25.43 -23.78 3.29
C ASP A 14 -25.05 -22.57 4.17
N SER A 15 -25.23 -22.66 5.49
CA SER A 15 -24.92 -21.57 6.42
C SER A 15 -23.47 -21.60 7.00
N VAL A 16 -22.63 -22.53 6.55
CA VAL A 16 -21.22 -22.65 6.98
C VAL A 16 -20.28 -22.55 5.76
N ARG A 17 -20.66 -21.84 4.73
CA ARG A 17 -19.68 -21.21 3.85
C ARG A 17 -19.20 -19.95 4.54
N SER A 18 -18.33 -20.09 5.53
CA SER A 18 -17.37 -19.07 5.91
C SER A 18 -16.81 -18.50 4.59
N SER A 19 -17.17 -17.28 4.25
CA SER A 19 -16.62 -16.57 3.10
C SER A 19 -15.11 -16.60 3.30
N ILE A 20 -14.41 -17.41 2.51
CA ILE A 20 -12.94 -17.37 2.45
C ILE A 20 -12.64 -15.96 1.93
N GLN A 21 -12.39 -15.04 2.84
CA GLN A 21 -11.96 -13.69 2.47
C GLN A 21 -10.58 -13.85 1.85
N VAL A 22 -10.49 -13.55 0.55
CA VAL A 22 -9.21 -13.54 -0.15
C VAL A 22 -8.36 -12.41 0.45
N PRO A 23 -7.18 -12.69 0.99
CA PRO A 23 -6.29 -11.68 1.54
C PRO A 23 -5.97 -10.58 0.53
N ALA A 24 -5.67 -9.39 1.02
CA ALA A 24 -5.24 -8.28 0.17
C ALA A 24 -3.86 -8.56 -0.44
N ILE A 25 -2.96 -9.16 0.34
CA ILE A 25 -1.59 -9.48 -0.09
C ILE A 25 -1.26 -10.90 0.35
N GLN A 26 -0.74 -11.73 -0.57
CA GLN A 26 -0.15 -13.02 -0.27
C GLN A 26 1.24 -13.11 -0.91
N VAL A 27 2.21 -13.53 -0.13
CA VAL A 27 3.60 -13.71 -0.55
C VAL A 27 4.05 -15.09 -0.12
N SER A 28 4.65 -15.86 -1.04
CA SER A 28 5.11 -17.21 -0.76
C SER A 28 6.56 -17.41 -1.23
N ALA A 29 7.43 -17.81 -0.30
CA ALA A 29 8.84 -18.12 -0.51
C ALA A 29 9.59 -17.05 -1.33
N LEU A 30 9.28 -15.76 -1.11
CA LEU A 30 9.77 -14.64 -1.90
C LEU A 30 11.25 -14.42 -1.65
N THR A 31 12.05 -14.40 -2.71
CA THR A 31 13.48 -14.07 -2.66
C THR A 31 13.82 -12.92 -3.60
N LYS A 32 14.80 -12.14 -3.21
CA LYS A 32 15.42 -11.13 -4.08
C LYS A 32 16.92 -11.15 -3.89
N SER A 33 17.64 -11.32 -5.00
CA SER A 33 19.10 -11.27 -5.04
C SER A 33 19.55 -10.42 -6.20
N ILE A 34 20.65 -9.72 -6.00
CA ILE A 34 21.29 -8.89 -7.02
C ILE A 34 22.67 -9.47 -7.31
N PRO A 35 22.96 -9.83 -8.57
CA PRO A 35 24.31 -10.21 -8.96
C PRO A 35 25.21 -8.96 -8.96
N THR A 36 26.38 -9.09 -8.34
CA THR A 36 27.47 -8.10 -8.44
C THR A 36 28.59 -8.67 -9.29
N ALA A 37 29.61 -7.89 -9.60
CA ALA A 37 30.74 -8.35 -10.41
C ALA A 37 31.51 -9.52 -9.77
N THR A 38 31.48 -9.68 -8.46
CA THR A 38 32.29 -10.66 -7.70
C THR A 38 31.47 -11.64 -6.87
N HIS A 39 30.22 -11.32 -6.54
CA HIS A 39 29.37 -12.15 -5.69
C HIS A 39 27.87 -11.85 -5.93
N ARG A 40 27.02 -12.60 -5.27
CA ARG A 40 25.58 -12.39 -5.22
C ARG A 40 25.19 -11.84 -3.85
N VAL A 41 24.40 -10.78 -3.83
CA VAL A 41 23.84 -10.20 -2.60
C VAL A 41 22.39 -10.63 -2.47
N ASP A 42 22.09 -11.41 -1.43
CA ASP A 42 20.72 -11.84 -1.12
C ASP A 42 20.05 -10.81 -0.21
N ILE A 43 19.08 -10.07 -0.76
CA ILE A 43 18.35 -9.02 -0.05
C ILE A 43 17.16 -9.59 0.68
N LEU A 44 16.37 -10.46 0.04
CA LEU A 44 15.26 -11.20 0.66
C LEU A 44 15.52 -12.69 0.55
N ARG A 45 15.23 -13.43 1.62
CA ARG A 45 15.66 -14.82 1.82
C ARG A 45 14.51 -15.74 2.21
N GLY A 46 13.45 -15.80 1.35
CA GLY A 46 12.29 -16.63 1.58
C GLY A 46 11.32 -15.95 2.55
N ILE A 47 10.63 -14.92 2.07
CA ILE A 47 9.56 -14.26 2.81
C ILE A 47 8.25 -14.96 2.51
N ASP A 48 7.55 -15.36 3.57
CA ASP A 48 6.16 -15.79 3.55
C ASP A 48 5.35 -14.77 4.35
N LEU A 49 4.30 -14.22 3.75
CA LEU A 49 3.50 -13.13 4.34
C LEU A 49 2.09 -13.16 3.79
N GLU A 50 1.11 -13.02 4.67
CA GLU A 50 -0.28 -12.83 4.31
C GLU A 50 -0.84 -11.64 5.07
N ILE A 51 -1.49 -10.70 4.35
CA ILE A 51 -2.10 -9.49 4.93
C ILE A 51 -3.57 -9.47 4.54
N GLU A 52 -4.43 -9.39 5.55
CA GLU A 52 -5.87 -9.35 5.38
C GLU A 52 -6.36 -8.01 4.84
N ARG A 53 -7.56 -8.01 4.23
CA ARG A 53 -8.17 -6.77 3.75
C ARG A 53 -8.49 -5.83 4.90
N GLY A 54 -8.16 -4.55 4.72
CA GLY A 54 -8.37 -3.50 5.72
C GLY A 54 -7.38 -3.53 6.89
N GLU A 55 -6.42 -4.47 6.90
CA GLU A 55 -5.38 -4.54 7.93
C GLU A 55 -4.43 -3.35 7.81
N PHE A 56 -4.01 -2.79 8.94
CA PHE A 56 -2.91 -1.83 9.01
C PHE A 56 -1.67 -2.51 9.56
N VAL A 57 -0.70 -2.77 8.70
CA VAL A 57 0.55 -3.48 9.01
C VAL A 57 1.73 -2.52 8.99
N ALA A 58 2.55 -2.52 10.05
CA ALA A 58 3.84 -1.83 10.08
C ALA A 58 4.98 -2.83 9.87
N ILE A 59 5.84 -2.57 8.88
CA ILE A 59 7.06 -3.32 8.63
C ILE A 59 8.24 -2.54 9.19
N MET A 60 8.92 -3.13 10.17
CA MET A 60 10.04 -2.56 10.90
C MET A 60 11.33 -3.32 10.65
N GLY A 61 12.44 -2.75 11.08
CA GLY A 61 13.76 -3.39 11.04
C GLY A 61 14.88 -2.39 10.77
N PRO A 62 16.15 -2.78 10.96
CA PRO A 62 17.30 -1.92 10.73
C PRO A 62 17.43 -1.50 9.25
N SER A 63 18.23 -0.45 9.00
CA SER A 63 18.59 -0.08 7.63
C SER A 63 19.27 -1.26 6.91
N GLY A 64 18.94 -1.44 5.63
CA GLY A 64 19.47 -2.57 4.84
C GLY A 64 18.80 -3.92 5.10
N SER A 65 17.77 -4.04 5.96
CA SER A 65 17.09 -5.33 6.21
C SER A 65 16.20 -5.82 5.06
N GLY A 66 15.99 -5.03 4.01
CA GLY A 66 15.19 -5.40 2.83
C GLY A 66 13.76 -4.83 2.80
N LYS A 67 13.37 -3.93 3.72
CA LYS A 67 12.00 -3.36 3.83
C LYS A 67 11.53 -2.68 2.56
N SER A 68 12.27 -1.69 2.07
CA SER A 68 11.92 -0.95 0.84
C SER A 68 11.96 -1.86 -0.39
N THR A 69 12.86 -2.87 -0.41
CA THR A 69 12.88 -3.88 -1.46
C THR A 69 11.61 -4.74 -1.43
N LEU A 70 11.19 -5.20 -0.25
CA LEU A 70 9.92 -5.93 -0.11
C LEU A 70 8.75 -5.07 -0.58
N LEU A 71 8.68 -3.81 -0.15
CA LEU A 71 7.62 -2.89 -0.57
C LEU A 71 7.63 -2.64 -2.08
N GLY A 72 8.80 -2.47 -2.69
CA GLY A 72 8.95 -2.32 -4.14
C GLY A 72 8.48 -3.55 -4.92
N LEU A 73 8.75 -4.76 -4.42
CA LEU A 73 8.24 -6.01 -5.01
C LEU A 73 6.71 -6.12 -4.87
N LEU A 74 6.15 -5.77 -3.72
CA LEU A 74 4.70 -5.72 -3.51
C LEU A 74 4.03 -4.69 -4.42
N ALA A 75 4.70 -3.57 -4.71
CA ALA A 75 4.21 -2.58 -5.65
C ALA A 75 4.38 -3.00 -7.13
N GLY A 76 5.08 -4.10 -7.40
CA GLY A 76 5.46 -4.47 -8.77
C GLY A 76 6.39 -3.46 -9.44
N LEU A 77 7.18 -2.70 -8.66
CA LEU A 77 8.21 -1.80 -9.16
C LEU A 77 9.53 -2.52 -9.48
N ASP A 78 9.65 -3.75 -9.00
CA ASP A 78 10.78 -4.64 -9.24
C ASP A 78 10.26 -6.08 -9.34
N THR A 79 11.07 -7.00 -9.89
CA THR A 79 10.72 -8.41 -10.04
C THR A 79 11.45 -9.27 -9.01
N PRO A 80 10.80 -10.26 -8.40
CA PRO A 80 11.46 -11.18 -7.48
C PRO A 80 12.45 -12.10 -8.24
N THR A 81 13.43 -12.61 -7.53
CA THR A 81 14.30 -13.67 -8.06
C THR A 81 13.59 -15.02 -8.08
N SER A 82 12.78 -15.30 -7.07
CA SER A 82 11.86 -16.45 -6.99
C SER A 82 10.76 -16.19 -5.97
N GLY A 83 9.79 -17.09 -5.92
CA GLY A 83 8.62 -16.97 -5.06
C GLY A 83 7.41 -16.40 -5.81
N ARG A 84 6.34 -16.14 -5.06
CA ARG A 84 5.06 -15.72 -5.61
C ARG A 84 4.49 -14.54 -4.85
N ILE A 85 3.84 -13.62 -5.57
CA ILE A 85 3.11 -12.47 -5.00
C ILE A 85 1.72 -12.44 -5.62
N VAL A 86 0.69 -12.39 -4.77
CA VAL A 86 -0.70 -12.20 -5.16
C VAL A 86 -1.21 -10.92 -4.50
N LEU A 87 -1.74 -9.99 -5.27
CA LEU A 87 -2.35 -8.74 -4.81
C LEU A 87 -3.83 -8.73 -5.15
N ASP A 88 -4.66 -8.59 -4.13
CA ASP A 88 -6.11 -8.51 -4.28
C ASP A 88 -6.67 -9.66 -5.16
N GLY A 89 -6.15 -10.88 -4.94
CA GLY A 89 -6.52 -12.10 -5.66
C GLY A 89 -5.87 -12.29 -7.03
N GLU A 90 -5.03 -11.37 -7.49
CA GLU A 90 -4.35 -11.45 -8.80
C GLU A 90 -2.86 -11.75 -8.63
N ASP A 91 -2.38 -12.82 -9.29
CA ASP A 91 -0.96 -13.19 -9.29
C ASP A 91 -0.16 -12.23 -10.17
N ILE A 92 0.77 -11.51 -9.55
CA ILE A 92 1.60 -10.52 -10.24
C ILE A 92 2.97 -11.05 -10.63
N THR A 93 3.33 -12.27 -10.24
CA THR A 93 4.71 -12.80 -10.31
C THR A 93 5.27 -12.88 -11.72
N GLY A 94 4.43 -13.10 -12.70
CA GLY A 94 4.88 -13.29 -14.09
C GLY A 94 4.29 -12.26 -15.07
N LEU A 95 3.73 -11.17 -14.57
CA LEU A 95 3.14 -10.16 -15.44
C LEU A 95 4.22 -9.39 -16.19
N ASN A 96 3.94 -9.07 -17.46
CA ASN A 96 4.76 -8.12 -18.21
C ASN A 96 4.51 -6.69 -17.70
N GLU A 97 5.41 -5.75 -18.06
CA GLU A 97 5.36 -4.38 -17.53
C GLU A 97 4.05 -3.65 -17.85
N ASP A 98 3.45 -3.84 -19.03
CA ASP A 98 2.19 -3.20 -19.41
C ASP A 98 1.03 -3.64 -18.50
N ARG A 99 0.91 -4.95 -18.26
CA ARG A 99 -0.11 -5.48 -17.33
C ARG A 99 0.16 -5.06 -15.88
N MET A 100 1.42 -5.06 -15.50
CA MET A 100 1.83 -4.60 -14.17
C MET A 100 1.50 -3.11 -13.96
N ALA A 101 1.76 -2.25 -14.94
CA ALA A 101 1.42 -0.83 -14.88
C ALA A 101 -0.09 -0.61 -14.72
N LEU A 102 -0.91 -1.35 -15.47
CA LEU A 102 -2.37 -1.28 -15.36
C LEU A 102 -2.86 -1.76 -13.98
N LEU A 103 -2.28 -2.84 -13.45
CA LEU A 103 -2.61 -3.37 -12.13
C LEU A 103 -2.23 -2.37 -11.04
N ARG A 104 -0.99 -1.85 -11.06
CA ARG A 104 -0.53 -0.80 -10.15
C ARG A 104 -1.51 0.37 -10.12
N GLY A 105 -1.83 0.90 -11.29
CA GLY A 105 -2.72 2.06 -11.43
C GLY A 105 -4.10 1.85 -10.80
N ARG A 106 -4.58 0.62 -10.70
CA ARG A 106 -5.92 0.31 -10.18
C ARG A 106 -5.93 -0.21 -8.75
N LYS A 107 -4.91 -0.97 -8.35
CA LYS A 107 -4.91 -1.73 -7.09
C LYS A 107 -3.96 -1.20 -6.03
N VAL A 108 -2.95 -0.38 -6.41
CA VAL A 108 -1.91 0.04 -5.49
C VAL A 108 -1.80 1.56 -5.47
N GLY A 109 -2.02 2.15 -4.30
CA GLY A 109 -1.57 3.49 -3.99
C GLY A 109 -0.17 3.43 -3.39
N PHE A 110 0.70 4.39 -3.71
CA PHE A 110 2.04 4.42 -3.15
C PHE A 110 2.38 5.81 -2.61
N VAL A 111 2.93 5.84 -1.39
CA VAL A 111 3.46 7.04 -0.74
C VAL A 111 4.95 6.83 -0.49
N PHE A 112 5.78 7.64 -1.15
CA PHE A 112 7.24 7.57 -1.05
C PHE A 112 7.77 8.56 0.00
N GLN A 113 8.94 8.30 0.54
CA GLN A 113 9.68 9.23 1.37
C GLN A 113 10.01 10.55 0.64
N SER A 114 10.32 10.49 -0.65
CA SER A 114 10.73 11.63 -1.49
C SER A 114 9.60 12.16 -2.37
N TYR A 115 8.37 12.18 -1.91
CA TYR A 115 7.14 12.73 -2.54
C TYR A 115 6.88 12.29 -3.99
N HIS A 116 7.87 12.29 -4.86
CA HIS A 116 7.83 11.97 -6.30
C HIS A 116 6.71 12.69 -7.05
N LEU A 117 6.50 13.97 -6.75
CA LEU A 117 5.62 14.82 -7.53
C LEU A 117 6.29 15.20 -8.86
N LEU A 118 5.47 15.28 -9.91
CA LEU A 118 5.94 15.78 -11.19
C LEU A 118 6.08 17.32 -11.10
N PRO A 119 7.29 17.87 -11.26
CA PRO A 119 7.54 19.30 -11.03
C PRO A 119 6.87 20.23 -12.05
N THR A 120 6.46 19.69 -13.19
CA THR A 120 5.78 20.38 -14.28
C THR A 120 4.26 20.42 -14.13
N LEU A 121 3.71 19.70 -13.15
CA LEU A 121 2.29 19.62 -12.84
C LEU A 121 1.98 20.37 -11.53
N THR A 122 0.83 21.01 -11.47
CA THR A 122 0.29 21.62 -10.25
C THR A 122 -0.06 20.54 -9.21
N ALA A 123 -0.45 20.95 -8.00
CA ALA A 123 -0.93 20.04 -6.97
C ALA A 123 -2.18 19.27 -7.44
N GLU A 124 -3.15 19.97 -8.05
CA GLU A 124 -4.38 19.37 -8.60
C GLU A 124 -4.04 18.35 -9.69
N GLU A 125 -3.19 18.69 -10.65
CA GLU A 125 -2.79 17.80 -11.74
C GLU A 125 -1.99 16.58 -11.24
N ASN A 126 -1.10 16.77 -10.26
CA ASN A 126 -0.42 15.64 -9.62
C ASN A 126 -1.38 14.66 -8.96
N VAL A 127 -2.42 15.15 -8.28
CA VAL A 127 -3.45 14.31 -7.65
C VAL A 127 -4.32 13.64 -8.71
N LEU A 128 -4.64 14.32 -9.80
CA LEU A 128 -5.49 13.81 -10.89
C LEU A 128 -4.81 12.72 -11.73
N LEU A 129 -3.48 12.75 -11.82
CA LEU A 129 -2.69 11.91 -12.71
C LEU A 129 -3.03 10.40 -12.68
N PRO A 130 -3.20 9.72 -11.52
CA PRO A 130 -3.59 8.31 -11.49
C PRO A 130 -4.93 8.04 -12.15
N TYR A 131 -5.88 8.96 -12.03
CA TYR A 131 -7.19 8.88 -12.68
C TYR A 131 -7.07 8.92 -14.21
N GLU A 132 -6.28 9.84 -14.74
CA GLU A 132 -6.05 9.98 -16.19
C GLU A 132 -5.37 8.74 -16.77
N LEU A 133 -4.35 8.21 -16.07
CA LEU A 133 -3.62 7.02 -16.49
C LEU A 133 -4.46 5.73 -16.48
N THR A 134 -5.47 5.66 -15.61
CA THR A 134 -6.32 4.45 -15.47
C THR A 134 -7.63 4.52 -16.25
N GLY A 135 -7.93 5.63 -16.90
CA GLY A 135 -9.18 5.83 -17.65
C GLY A 135 -10.41 6.04 -16.74
N GLY A 136 -10.18 6.47 -15.50
CA GLY A 136 -11.23 7.05 -14.65
C GLY A 136 -12.05 6.10 -13.78
N ASN A 137 -12.17 4.82 -14.10
CA ASN A 137 -12.84 3.77 -13.30
C ASN A 137 -14.21 4.17 -12.65
N GLY A 138 -15.03 4.98 -13.33
CA GLY A 138 -16.32 5.41 -12.81
C GLY A 138 -16.27 6.46 -11.69
N ILE A 139 -15.10 7.05 -11.42
CA ILE A 139 -14.90 8.14 -10.47
C ILE A 139 -15.14 9.48 -11.20
N ASP A 140 -15.79 10.44 -10.55
CA ASP A 140 -15.76 11.84 -10.98
C ASP A 140 -14.40 12.46 -10.57
N GLY A 141 -13.44 12.47 -11.50
CA GLY A 141 -12.07 12.90 -11.26
C GLY A 141 -11.93 14.29 -10.67
N PRO A 142 -12.50 15.35 -11.31
CA PRO A 142 -12.41 16.71 -10.80
C PRO A 142 -13.03 16.89 -9.40
N LYS A 143 -14.16 16.25 -9.14
CA LYS A 143 -14.80 16.27 -7.81
C LYS A 143 -13.92 15.57 -6.78
N ARG A 144 -13.40 14.39 -7.12
CA ARG A 144 -12.55 13.58 -6.23
C ARG A 144 -11.25 14.30 -5.86
N VAL A 145 -10.61 14.97 -6.81
CA VAL A 145 -9.40 15.77 -6.55
C VAL A 145 -9.69 16.86 -5.51
N ARG A 146 -10.79 17.61 -5.66
CA ARG A 146 -11.18 18.64 -4.69
C ARG A 146 -11.40 18.08 -3.29
N GLU A 147 -12.15 16.98 -3.18
CA GLU A 147 -12.40 16.29 -1.91
C GLU A 147 -11.10 15.84 -1.24
N LEU A 148 -10.14 15.33 -2.01
CA LEU A 148 -8.84 14.89 -1.50
C LEU A 148 -7.98 16.09 -1.08
N LEU A 149 -7.86 17.12 -1.91
CA LEU A 149 -7.10 18.33 -1.56
C LEU A 149 -7.69 19.05 -0.34
N GLU A 150 -9.02 19.10 -0.22
CA GLU A 150 -9.70 19.62 0.96
C GLU A 150 -9.36 18.79 2.20
N SER A 151 -9.41 17.45 2.10
CA SER A 151 -9.11 16.54 3.21
C SER A 151 -7.67 16.62 3.73
N VAL A 152 -6.74 17.05 2.89
CA VAL A 152 -5.33 17.28 3.29
C VAL A 152 -5.01 18.77 3.53
N GLY A 153 -6.03 19.66 3.52
CA GLY A 153 -5.89 21.08 3.80
C GLY A 153 -5.11 21.86 2.75
N LEU A 154 -5.24 21.50 1.46
CA LEU A 154 -4.49 22.12 0.35
C LEU A 154 -5.39 22.57 -0.81
N LEU A 155 -6.69 22.71 -0.61
CA LEU A 155 -7.60 23.16 -1.68
C LEU A 155 -7.21 24.54 -2.22
N ASP A 156 -6.81 25.48 -1.35
CA ASP A 156 -6.37 26.82 -1.73
C ASP A 156 -4.98 26.85 -2.39
N ARG A 157 -4.27 25.70 -2.40
CA ARG A 157 -2.97 25.51 -3.01
C ARG A 157 -3.00 24.65 -4.27
N ARG A 158 -4.19 24.30 -4.77
CA ARG A 158 -4.38 23.37 -5.89
C ARG A 158 -3.60 23.76 -7.17
N ASP A 159 -3.51 25.07 -7.45
CA ASP A 159 -2.83 25.61 -8.62
C ASP A 159 -1.32 25.82 -8.42
N HIS A 160 -0.76 25.46 -7.24
CA HIS A 160 0.67 25.61 -6.96
C HIS A 160 1.47 24.44 -7.52
N TYR A 161 2.63 24.76 -8.06
CA TYR A 161 3.63 23.78 -8.48
C TYR A 161 4.43 23.26 -7.26
N PRO A 162 5.02 22.05 -7.32
CA PRO A 162 5.80 21.49 -6.21
C PRO A 162 6.85 22.43 -5.62
N ILE A 163 7.53 23.21 -6.45
CA ILE A 163 8.55 24.18 -6.01
C ILE A 163 7.98 25.32 -5.13
N GLN A 164 6.68 25.56 -5.19
CA GLN A 164 5.97 26.58 -4.41
C GLN A 164 5.41 26.04 -3.10
N LEU A 165 5.55 24.73 -2.88
CA LEU A 165 5.03 24.01 -1.72
C LEU A 165 6.17 23.62 -0.77
N SER A 166 5.91 23.75 0.54
CA SER A 166 6.81 23.19 1.57
C SER A 166 6.87 21.66 1.47
N GLY A 167 7.89 21.04 2.07
CA GLY A 167 8.04 19.57 2.07
C GLY A 167 6.81 18.86 2.65
N GLY A 168 6.24 19.38 3.74
CA GLY A 168 5.02 18.84 4.32
C GLY A 168 3.79 18.99 3.40
N GLU A 169 3.67 20.10 2.67
CA GLU A 169 2.61 20.29 1.67
C GLU A 169 2.79 19.33 0.49
N GLN A 170 4.02 19.16 -0.01
CA GLN A 170 4.32 18.20 -1.07
C GLN A 170 3.95 16.77 -0.66
N GLN A 171 4.26 16.37 0.58
CA GLN A 171 3.89 15.06 1.10
C GLN A 171 2.37 14.89 1.20
N ARG A 172 1.63 15.94 1.61
CA ARG A 172 0.17 15.89 1.64
C ARG A 172 -0.43 15.80 0.22
N VAL A 173 0.16 16.44 -0.80
CA VAL A 173 -0.23 16.23 -2.21
C VAL A 173 0.06 14.80 -2.65
N ALA A 174 1.23 14.24 -2.32
CA ALA A 174 1.57 12.85 -2.64
C ALA A 174 0.62 11.85 -1.96
N LEU A 175 0.20 12.14 -0.72
CA LEU A 175 -0.80 11.38 0.00
C LEU A 175 -2.17 11.43 -0.72
N ALA A 176 -2.66 12.63 -1.07
CA ALA A 176 -3.91 12.78 -1.82
C ALA A 176 -3.86 12.02 -3.15
N ARG A 177 -2.75 12.11 -3.89
CA ARG A 177 -2.53 11.35 -5.13
C ARG A 177 -2.66 9.85 -4.93
N ALA A 178 -2.09 9.31 -3.86
CA ALA A 178 -2.13 7.87 -3.59
C ALA A 178 -3.56 7.32 -3.37
N PHE A 179 -4.48 8.16 -2.88
CA PHE A 179 -5.89 7.78 -2.68
C PHE A 179 -6.82 8.12 -3.85
N MET A 180 -6.30 8.69 -4.94
CA MET A 180 -7.14 9.18 -6.05
C MET A 180 -8.05 8.11 -6.66
N VAL A 181 -7.53 6.93 -6.91
CA VAL A 181 -8.24 5.80 -7.55
C VAL A 181 -8.91 4.85 -6.55
N ARG A 182 -8.96 5.20 -5.26
CA ARG A 182 -9.47 4.33 -4.18
C ARG A 182 -8.82 2.95 -4.21
N PRO A 183 -7.51 2.86 -4.10
CA PRO A 183 -6.82 1.58 -4.22
C PRO A 183 -7.17 0.66 -3.04
N PRO A 184 -7.37 -0.64 -3.25
CA PRO A 184 -7.56 -1.60 -2.16
C PRO A 184 -6.32 -1.77 -1.27
N ILE A 185 -5.13 -1.44 -1.79
CA ILE A 185 -3.85 -1.57 -1.10
C ILE A 185 -3.10 -0.24 -1.16
N LEU A 186 -2.62 0.25 -0.01
CA LEU A 186 -1.75 1.40 0.11
C LEU A 186 -0.41 0.97 0.68
N LEU A 187 0.66 1.28 -0.03
CA LEU A 187 2.04 1.03 0.38
C LEU A 187 2.70 2.36 0.72
N ALA A 188 3.31 2.48 1.89
CA ALA A 188 3.97 3.70 2.33
C ALA A 188 5.40 3.40 2.81
N ASP A 189 6.39 3.99 2.14
CA ASP A 189 7.81 3.84 2.48
C ASP A 189 8.31 5.09 3.20
N GLU A 190 8.47 5.01 4.51
CA GLU A 190 8.94 6.10 5.39
C GLU A 190 8.28 7.46 5.08
N PRO A 191 6.94 7.58 5.07
CA PRO A 191 6.23 8.74 4.52
C PRO A 191 6.48 10.05 5.27
N THR A 192 7.15 9.98 6.41
CA THR A 192 7.49 11.14 7.27
C THR A 192 9.00 11.38 7.39
N GLY A 193 9.82 10.54 6.76
CA GLY A 193 11.27 10.52 6.95
C GLY A 193 12.02 11.81 6.55
N ASN A 194 11.42 12.64 5.69
CA ASN A 194 11.99 13.92 5.23
C ASN A 194 11.32 15.14 5.89
N LEU A 195 10.49 14.94 6.93
CA LEU A 195 9.73 16.01 7.58
C LEU A 195 10.23 16.23 9.01
N ASP A 196 10.06 17.46 9.49
CA ASP A 196 10.19 17.73 10.93
C ASP A 196 9.07 17.00 11.70
N THR A 197 9.27 16.86 13.02
CA THR A 197 8.39 16.07 13.88
C THR A 197 6.92 16.50 13.82
N GLN A 198 6.64 17.81 13.78
CA GLN A 198 5.26 18.31 13.77
C GLN A 198 4.56 18.03 12.45
N ASN A 199 5.21 18.31 11.32
CA ASN A 199 4.68 18.02 10.00
C ASN A 199 4.56 16.50 9.78
N GLY A 200 5.51 15.71 10.26
CA GLY A 200 5.48 14.26 10.21
C GLY A 200 4.26 13.67 10.93
N GLN A 201 3.97 14.11 12.14
CA GLN A 201 2.78 13.69 12.90
C GLN A 201 1.49 14.04 12.17
N HIS A 202 1.39 15.27 11.63
CA HIS A 202 0.20 15.69 10.89
C HIS A 202 -0.04 14.86 9.63
N VAL A 203 1.01 14.59 8.82
CA VAL A 203 0.93 13.74 7.63
C VAL A 203 0.48 12.32 8.00
N LEU A 204 0.99 11.78 9.11
CA LEU A 204 0.60 10.46 9.57
C LEU A 204 -0.87 10.40 9.98
N GLU A 205 -1.35 11.39 10.73
CA GLU A 205 -2.77 11.46 11.13
C GLU A 205 -3.69 11.51 9.91
N LEU A 206 -3.31 12.28 8.89
CA LEU A 206 -4.01 12.34 7.62
C LEU A 206 -3.98 10.98 6.89
N LEU A 207 -2.83 10.31 6.84
CA LEU A 207 -2.69 8.98 6.25
C LEU A 207 -3.64 7.97 6.91
N ILE A 208 -3.64 7.89 8.25
CA ILE A 208 -4.49 6.97 9.01
C ILE A 208 -5.97 7.32 8.83
N SER A 209 -6.33 8.60 8.91
CA SER A 209 -7.71 9.07 8.71
C SER A 209 -8.24 8.72 7.32
N LEU A 210 -7.46 8.98 6.28
CA LEU A 210 -7.80 8.63 4.90
C LEU A 210 -7.92 7.12 4.71
N ASN A 211 -6.99 6.35 5.29
CA ASN A 211 -7.00 4.89 5.22
C ASN A 211 -8.28 4.31 5.86
N GLN A 212 -8.65 4.77 7.05
CA GLN A 212 -9.86 4.34 7.74
C GLN A 212 -11.12 4.70 6.96
N ARG A 213 -11.19 5.92 6.41
CA ARG A 213 -12.34 6.38 5.60
C ARG A 213 -12.52 5.59 4.32
N GLU A 214 -11.45 5.24 3.64
CA GLU A 214 -11.48 4.51 2.36
C GLU A 214 -11.51 2.98 2.55
N GLY A 215 -11.24 2.47 3.76
CA GLY A 215 -11.20 1.03 4.05
C GLY A 215 -10.06 0.29 3.35
N THR A 216 -8.94 1.00 3.10
CA THR A 216 -7.78 0.48 2.35
C THR A 216 -6.90 -0.39 3.26
N THR A 217 -6.30 -1.44 2.73
CA THR A 217 -5.24 -2.21 3.41
C THR A 217 -3.94 -1.39 3.38
N LEU A 218 -3.37 -1.09 4.55
CA LEU A 218 -2.17 -0.24 4.67
C LEU A 218 -0.94 -1.04 5.08
N VAL A 219 0.12 -0.97 4.27
CA VAL A 219 1.45 -1.47 4.61
C VAL A 219 2.40 -0.29 4.74
N LEU A 220 2.85 -0.04 5.97
CA LEU A 220 3.73 1.08 6.30
C LEU A 220 5.12 0.57 6.66
N VAL A 221 6.14 0.95 5.90
CA VAL A 221 7.54 0.79 6.30
C VAL A 221 7.94 2.00 7.13
N THR A 222 8.44 1.74 8.33
CA THR A 222 8.93 2.80 9.23
C THR A 222 9.99 2.27 10.20
N HIS A 223 10.86 3.16 10.65
CA HIS A 223 11.76 2.92 11.80
C HIS A 223 11.26 3.61 13.08
N ASP A 224 10.17 4.37 13.00
CA ASP A 224 9.58 5.09 14.12
C ASP A 224 8.67 4.15 14.92
N ALA A 225 9.04 3.95 16.20
CA ALA A 225 8.29 3.10 17.13
C ALA A 225 6.89 3.67 17.46
N ALA A 226 6.74 5.00 17.51
CA ALA A 226 5.45 5.62 17.76
C ALA A 226 4.48 5.42 16.59
N LEU A 227 4.99 5.42 15.35
CA LEU A 227 4.19 5.10 14.17
C LEU A 227 3.77 3.63 14.15
N SER A 228 4.71 2.73 14.42
CA SER A 228 4.44 1.30 14.41
C SER A 228 3.46 0.86 15.49
N SER A 229 3.38 1.58 16.62
CA SER A 229 2.41 1.29 17.69
C SER A 229 0.95 1.57 17.30
N ARG A 230 0.71 2.33 16.21
CA ARG A 230 -0.63 2.62 15.67
C ARG A 230 -1.13 1.51 14.74
N ALA A 231 -0.24 0.63 14.29
CA ALA A 231 -0.59 -0.50 13.42
C ALA A 231 -1.25 -1.64 14.23
N SER A 232 -2.21 -2.33 13.62
CA SER A 232 -2.84 -3.53 14.20
C SER A 232 -1.91 -4.75 14.18
N ARG A 233 -0.85 -4.70 13.36
CA ARG A 233 0.14 -5.77 13.24
C ARG A 233 1.53 -5.19 12.94
N ARG A 234 2.53 -5.73 13.60
CA ARG A 234 3.94 -5.34 13.43
C ARG A 234 4.76 -6.51 12.97
N ILE A 235 5.46 -6.32 11.85
CA ILE A 235 6.35 -7.31 11.26
C ILE A 235 7.78 -6.76 11.33
N THR A 236 8.70 -7.52 11.92
CA THR A 236 10.10 -7.13 11.99
C THR A 236 10.92 -7.89 10.98
N LEU A 237 11.56 -7.15 10.08
CA LEU A 237 12.46 -7.68 9.06
C LEU A 237 13.92 -7.51 9.52
N ARG A 238 14.72 -8.58 9.44
CA ARG A 238 16.17 -8.56 9.70
C ARG A 238 16.87 -9.50 8.73
N ASP A 239 17.95 -9.00 8.10
CA ASP A 239 18.79 -9.77 7.17
C ASP A 239 17.99 -10.50 6.08
N GLY A 240 16.95 -9.83 5.55
CA GLY A 240 16.08 -10.36 4.51
C GLY A 240 15.08 -11.44 4.95
N ARG A 241 14.84 -11.60 6.27
CA ARG A 241 13.88 -12.56 6.83
C ARG A 241 12.91 -11.87 7.79
N ILE A 242 11.70 -12.39 7.90
CA ILE A 242 10.77 -12.02 8.98
C ILE A 242 11.24 -12.73 10.25
N VAL A 243 11.55 -11.95 11.30
CA VAL A 243 12.02 -12.47 12.60
C VAL A 243 10.96 -12.32 13.69
N SER A 244 9.96 -11.47 13.49
CA SER A 244 8.81 -11.31 14.38
C SER A 244 7.60 -10.88 13.56
N ASP A 245 6.42 -11.36 13.95
CA ASP A 245 5.11 -11.04 13.39
C ASP A 245 4.09 -11.04 14.54
N GLU A 246 3.74 -9.84 14.99
CA GLU A 246 2.96 -9.62 16.21
C GLU A 246 1.70 -8.80 15.90
N ARG A 247 0.55 -9.30 16.30
CA ARG A 247 -0.70 -8.52 16.30
C ARG A 247 -0.75 -7.68 17.57
N THR A 248 -1.12 -6.42 17.43
CA THR A 248 -1.35 -5.50 18.55
C THR A 248 -2.81 -5.66 18.98
N GLU A 249 -3.03 -5.98 20.24
CA GLU A 249 -4.37 -6.07 20.85
C GLU A 249 -5.01 -4.68 20.99
#